data_1be552046fc9b8bcbf54116f89cd698b
#
_entry.id   1be552046fc9b8bcbf54116f89cd698b
#
_cell.length_a   1.000
_cell.length_b   1.000
_cell.length_c   1.000
_cell.angle_alpha   90.00
_cell.angle_beta   90.00
_cell.angle_gamma   90.00
#
_symmetry.space_group_name_H-M   'P 1'
#
loop_
_entity.id
_entity.type
_entity.pdbx_description
1 polymer ?
#
loop_
_entity_poly.entity_id
_entity_poly.type
_entity_poly.pdbx_seq_one_letter_code
_entity_poly.pdbx_strand_id
1 'polypeptide(L)'
;GLIDLLSVIPTYLSLFAPGGQVLVVIRILRVMRVFRVLKLGRYMGAASVLSTALRASRFKISVFLLAVLNIVVVVGSLMYLIEGAESGFTSIPRGMYWGIVTLTTVGYGDIAPATPVGQMLASMVMVLGYAIIAVPTGIVTAEITAARLPERTENARLCLSCGFSESDASAM
;
A
#
# COMPACT_ATOMS: atom_id res chain seq x y z
N GLY A 1 -5.93 -4.11 -27.06
CA GLY A 1 -4.56 -4.23 -26.57
C GLY A 1 -4.34 -5.49 -25.73
N LEU A 2 -3.30 -5.45 -24.92
CA LEU A 2 -2.84 -6.59 -24.07
C LEU A 2 -3.93 -7.12 -23.15
N ILE A 3 -4.77 -6.25 -22.61
CA ILE A 3 -5.90 -6.59 -21.73
C ILE A 3 -7.00 -7.34 -22.50
N ASP A 4 -7.25 -7.00 -23.74
CA ASP A 4 -8.21 -7.71 -24.61
C ASP A 4 -7.69 -9.10 -24.93
N LEU A 5 -6.39 -9.20 -25.26
CA LEU A 5 -5.70 -10.47 -25.51
C LEU A 5 -5.84 -11.41 -24.30
N LEU A 6 -5.48 -10.92 -23.10
CA LEU A 6 -5.61 -11.67 -21.84
C LEU A 6 -7.05 -12.11 -21.53
N SER A 7 -8.06 -11.33 -21.93
CA SER A 7 -9.46 -11.67 -21.70
C SER A 7 -10.01 -12.71 -22.69
N VAL A 8 -9.35 -12.89 -23.84
CA VAL A 8 -9.79 -13.76 -24.94
C VAL A 8 -9.00 -15.09 -24.94
N ILE A 9 -7.73 -15.10 -24.50
CA ILE A 9 -6.88 -16.29 -24.38
C ILE A 9 -7.60 -17.49 -23.72
N PRO A 10 -8.32 -17.34 -22.58
CA PRO A 10 -8.98 -18.47 -21.94
C PRO A 10 -10.02 -19.17 -22.83
N THR A 11 -10.66 -18.42 -23.73
CA THR A 11 -11.68 -18.97 -24.62
C THR A 11 -11.05 -19.86 -25.71
N TYR A 12 -9.91 -19.46 -26.24
CA TYR A 12 -9.20 -20.27 -27.24
C TYR A 12 -8.48 -21.48 -26.62
N LEU A 13 -7.90 -21.33 -25.41
CA LEU A 13 -7.28 -22.43 -24.69
C LEU A 13 -8.29 -23.55 -24.36
N SER A 14 -9.55 -23.18 -24.06
CA SER A 14 -10.62 -24.14 -23.78
C SER A 14 -11.01 -25.00 -25.00
N LEU A 15 -10.75 -24.50 -26.20
CA LEU A 15 -11.07 -25.22 -27.46
C LEU A 15 -10.00 -26.27 -27.80
N PHE A 16 -8.76 -26.07 -27.36
CA PHE A 16 -7.60 -26.89 -27.77
C PHE A 16 -7.20 -27.98 -26.78
N ALA A 17 -7.74 -28.00 -25.55
CA ALA A 17 -7.28 -28.93 -24.52
C ALA A 17 -8.43 -29.70 -23.83
N PRO A 18 -8.84 -30.87 -24.32
CA PRO A 18 -9.83 -31.72 -23.67
C PRO A 18 -9.18 -32.59 -22.58
N GLY A 19 -9.17 -32.09 -21.35
CA GLY A 19 -8.71 -32.87 -20.18
C GLY A 19 -9.25 -32.27 -18.88
N GLY A 20 -9.64 -33.13 -17.91
CA GLY A 20 -10.32 -32.68 -16.67
C GLY A 20 -9.56 -31.65 -15.82
N GLN A 21 -8.23 -31.69 -15.77
CA GLN A 21 -7.40 -30.70 -15.04
C GLN A 21 -7.37 -29.37 -15.76
N VAL A 22 -7.53 -29.33 -17.07
CA VAL A 22 -7.59 -28.08 -17.85
C VAL A 22 -8.87 -27.31 -17.55
N LEU A 23 -9.95 -27.96 -17.16
CA LEU A 23 -11.20 -27.29 -16.76
C LEU A 23 -11.03 -26.42 -15.51
N VAL A 24 -10.16 -26.80 -14.58
CA VAL A 24 -9.85 -25.96 -13.39
C VAL A 24 -9.06 -24.72 -13.80
N VAL A 25 -8.07 -24.86 -14.67
CA VAL A 25 -7.28 -23.72 -15.17
C VAL A 25 -8.18 -22.76 -15.96
N ILE A 26 -9.06 -23.29 -16.80
CA ILE A 26 -10.03 -22.47 -17.56
C ILE A 26 -10.99 -21.74 -16.61
N ARG A 27 -11.41 -22.37 -15.51
CA ARG A 27 -12.26 -21.73 -14.50
C ARG A 27 -11.54 -20.57 -13.82
N ILE A 28 -10.24 -20.75 -13.46
CA ILE A 28 -9.40 -19.70 -12.89
C ILE A 28 -9.16 -18.58 -13.91
N LEU A 29 -8.83 -18.92 -15.15
CA LEU A 29 -8.66 -17.94 -16.22
C LEU A 29 -9.93 -17.15 -16.55
N ARG A 30 -11.12 -17.71 -16.26
CA ARG A 30 -12.40 -16.98 -16.39
C ARG A 30 -12.48 -15.82 -15.40
N VAL A 31 -11.84 -15.93 -14.21
CA VAL A 31 -11.76 -14.84 -13.22
C VAL A 31 -10.93 -13.68 -13.76
N MET A 32 -9.94 -13.94 -14.64
CA MET A 32 -9.15 -12.91 -15.31
C MET A 32 -10.02 -11.96 -16.18
N ARG A 33 -11.28 -12.34 -16.46
CA ARG A 33 -12.25 -11.49 -17.15
C ARG A 33 -12.56 -10.21 -16.34
N VAL A 34 -12.31 -10.21 -15.02
CA VAL A 34 -12.44 -9.03 -14.14
C VAL A 34 -11.51 -7.89 -14.58
N PHE A 35 -10.34 -8.22 -15.18
CA PHE A 35 -9.42 -7.19 -15.71
C PHE A 35 -10.01 -6.34 -16.84
N ARG A 36 -11.19 -6.75 -17.40
CA ARG A 36 -11.94 -5.89 -18.32
C ARG A 36 -12.37 -4.57 -17.65
N VAL A 37 -12.57 -4.58 -16.31
CA VAL A 37 -12.86 -3.37 -15.52
C VAL A 37 -11.69 -2.37 -15.58
N LEU A 38 -10.43 -2.85 -15.74
CA LEU A 38 -9.24 -1.99 -15.88
C LEU A 38 -9.17 -1.28 -17.25
N LYS A 39 -10.10 -1.56 -18.17
CA LYS A 39 -10.24 -0.87 -19.46
C LYS A 39 -10.76 0.57 -19.34
N LEU A 40 -10.83 1.09 -18.12
CA LEU A 40 -11.23 2.45 -17.80
C LEU A 40 -10.12 3.45 -18.22
N GLY A 41 -9.87 3.57 -19.52
CA GLY A 41 -8.91 4.54 -20.10
C GLY A 41 -9.11 5.98 -19.61
N ARG A 42 -10.34 6.27 -19.14
CA ARG A 42 -10.71 7.53 -18.50
C ARG A 42 -9.90 7.87 -17.23
N TYR A 43 -9.37 6.84 -16.56
CA TYR A 43 -8.60 7.00 -15.31
C TYR A 43 -7.08 6.96 -15.51
N MET A 44 -6.60 6.86 -16.73
CA MET A 44 -5.16 6.80 -17.02
C MET A 44 -4.43 8.07 -16.56
N GLY A 45 -5.07 9.24 -16.66
CA GLY A 45 -4.52 10.50 -16.16
C GLY A 45 -4.34 10.52 -14.64
N ALA A 46 -5.34 10.05 -13.90
CA ALA A 46 -5.25 9.94 -12.44
C ALA A 46 -4.21 8.90 -12.00
N ALA A 47 -4.12 7.78 -12.71
CA ALA A 47 -3.12 6.75 -12.46
C ALA A 47 -1.69 7.24 -12.69
N SER A 48 -1.46 8.11 -13.68
CA SER A 48 -0.13 8.69 -13.93
C SER A 48 0.32 9.60 -12.79
N VAL A 49 -0.57 10.44 -12.26
CA VAL A 49 -0.28 11.31 -11.10
C VAL A 49 0.09 10.46 -9.88
N LEU A 50 -0.69 9.41 -9.59
CA LEU A 50 -0.40 8.52 -8.47
C LEU A 50 0.92 7.77 -8.66
N SER A 51 1.21 7.26 -9.86
CA SER A 51 2.46 6.56 -10.14
C SER A 51 3.68 7.47 -10.02
N THR A 52 3.56 8.73 -10.42
CA THR A 52 4.62 9.73 -10.27
C THR A 52 4.87 10.05 -8.81
N ALA A 53 3.83 10.28 -8.01
CA ALA A 53 3.94 10.52 -6.58
C ALA A 53 4.58 9.33 -5.85
N LEU A 54 4.17 8.10 -6.17
CA LEU A 54 4.75 6.88 -5.58
C LEU A 54 6.23 6.71 -5.96
N ARG A 55 6.60 7.01 -7.20
CA ARG A 55 8.00 6.97 -7.64
C ARG A 55 8.86 8.01 -6.92
N ALA A 56 8.35 9.22 -6.73
CA ALA A 56 9.02 10.27 -5.98
C ALA A 56 9.21 9.88 -4.50
N SER A 57 8.21 9.23 -3.91
CA SER A 57 8.21 8.81 -2.49
C SER A 57 8.90 7.48 -2.23
N ARG A 58 9.32 6.72 -3.25
CA ARG A 58 9.79 5.32 -3.10
C ARG A 58 10.86 5.13 -2.03
N PHE A 59 11.83 6.03 -1.96
CA PHE A 59 12.91 5.95 -0.97
C PHE A 59 12.39 6.17 0.45
N LYS A 60 11.55 7.19 0.66
CA LYS A 60 10.91 7.49 1.96
C LYS A 60 10.07 6.30 2.43
N ILE A 61 9.28 5.72 1.52
CA ILE A 61 8.43 4.55 1.78
C ILE A 61 9.29 3.32 2.11
N SER A 62 10.39 3.07 1.39
CA SER A 62 11.27 1.92 1.63
C SER A 62 11.92 1.99 3.00
N VAL A 63 12.43 3.16 3.40
CA VAL A 63 13.02 3.37 4.74
C VAL A 63 11.96 3.15 5.83
N PHE A 64 10.75 3.68 5.61
CA PHE A 64 9.64 3.48 6.52
C PHE A 64 9.26 1.99 6.66
N LEU A 65 9.12 1.26 5.55
CA LEU A 65 8.81 -0.18 5.59
C LEU A 65 9.89 -0.99 6.29
N LEU A 66 11.17 -0.62 6.09
CA LEU A 66 12.28 -1.25 6.82
C LEU A 66 12.17 -1.01 8.33
N ALA A 67 11.82 0.20 8.75
CA ALA A 67 11.60 0.53 10.15
C ALA A 67 10.43 -0.29 10.74
N VAL A 68 9.31 -0.39 10.02
CA VAL A 68 8.15 -1.20 10.44
C VAL A 68 8.53 -2.68 10.55
N LEU A 69 9.30 -3.21 9.59
CA LEU A 69 9.78 -4.59 9.64
C LEU A 69 10.62 -4.85 10.89
N ASN A 70 11.53 -3.92 11.24
CA ASN A 70 12.31 -4.02 12.47
C ASN A 70 11.42 -4.00 13.72
N ILE A 71 10.41 -3.13 13.77
CA ILE A 71 9.43 -3.11 14.87
C ILE A 71 8.71 -4.45 14.98
N VAL A 72 8.27 -5.03 13.87
CA VAL A 72 7.60 -6.34 13.84
C VAL A 72 8.50 -7.45 14.38
N VAL A 73 9.78 -7.46 13.99
CA VAL A 73 10.76 -8.45 14.49
C VAL A 73 10.94 -8.31 15.99
N VAL A 74 11.14 -7.09 16.49
CA VAL A 74 11.36 -6.83 17.93
C VAL A 74 10.10 -7.20 18.72
N VAL A 75 8.93 -6.72 18.32
CA VAL A 75 7.65 -7.01 18.99
C VAL A 75 7.34 -8.50 18.95
N GLY A 76 7.50 -9.14 17.78
CA GLY A 76 7.28 -10.58 17.65
C GLY A 76 8.19 -11.43 18.52
N SER A 77 9.45 -11.02 18.65
CA SER A 77 10.43 -11.69 19.55
C SER A 77 10.07 -11.49 21.02
N LEU A 78 9.68 -10.28 21.41
CA LEU A 78 9.25 -9.99 22.78
C LEU A 78 7.99 -10.78 23.15
N MET A 79 6.99 -10.84 22.26
CA MET A 79 5.78 -11.61 22.50
C MET A 79 6.06 -13.11 22.62
N TYR A 80 6.96 -13.65 21.80
CA TYR A 80 7.42 -15.04 21.93
C TYR A 80 8.06 -15.31 23.30
N LEU A 81 8.86 -14.38 23.83
CA LEU A 81 9.53 -14.54 25.11
C LEU A 81 8.58 -14.38 26.30
N ILE A 82 7.60 -13.49 26.23
CA ILE A 82 6.68 -13.16 27.33
C ILE A 82 5.54 -14.18 27.41
N GLU A 83 4.93 -14.52 26.30
CA GLU A 83 3.71 -15.34 26.23
C GLU A 83 4.01 -16.84 26.11
N GLY A 84 5.04 -17.19 25.33
CA GLY A 84 5.43 -18.58 25.12
C GLY A 84 4.43 -19.39 24.29
N ALA A 85 4.69 -20.72 24.24
CA ALA A 85 3.92 -21.64 23.39
C ALA A 85 2.46 -21.86 23.85
N GLU A 86 2.19 -21.72 25.16
CA GLU A 86 0.85 -21.96 25.72
C GLU A 86 -0.20 -20.94 25.21
N SER A 87 0.23 -19.71 24.97
CA SER A 87 -0.63 -18.64 24.40
C SER A 87 -0.62 -18.62 22.87
N GLY A 88 -0.05 -19.64 22.22
CA GLY A 88 0.01 -19.74 20.77
C GLY A 88 1.24 -19.07 20.12
N PHE A 89 2.12 -18.43 20.89
CA PHE A 89 3.36 -17.84 20.40
C PHE A 89 4.49 -18.90 20.35
N THR A 90 4.33 -19.90 19.49
CA THR A 90 5.20 -21.08 19.40
C THR A 90 6.56 -20.80 18.78
N SER A 91 6.75 -19.68 18.10
CA SER A 91 7.99 -19.27 17.43
C SER A 91 8.01 -17.76 17.17
N ILE A 92 9.23 -17.22 16.96
CA ILE A 92 9.41 -15.80 16.59
C ILE A 92 8.62 -15.43 15.30
N PRO A 93 8.66 -16.20 14.20
CA PRO A 93 7.85 -15.91 13.03
C PRO A 93 6.34 -15.84 13.33
N ARG A 94 5.84 -16.65 14.26
CA ARG A 94 4.44 -16.61 14.66
C ARG A 94 4.10 -15.37 15.50
N GLY A 95 5.03 -14.91 16.33
CA GLY A 95 4.96 -13.61 17.00
C GLY A 95 4.97 -12.44 16.01
N MET A 96 5.84 -12.52 14.99
CA MET A 96 5.86 -11.53 13.89
C MET A 96 4.55 -11.48 13.12
N TYR A 97 3.98 -12.65 12.79
CA TYR A 97 2.66 -12.75 12.16
C TYR A 97 1.60 -12.01 12.99
N TRP A 98 1.53 -12.30 14.30
CA TRP A 98 0.62 -11.60 15.21
C TRP A 98 0.87 -10.09 15.20
N GLY A 99 2.13 -9.67 15.25
CA GLY A 99 2.53 -8.26 15.20
C GLY A 99 2.03 -7.56 13.93
N ILE A 100 2.20 -8.19 12.76
CA ILE A 100 1.70 -7.67 11.48
C ILE A 100 0.17 -7.55 11.51
N VAL A 101 -0.53 -8.60 11.92
CA VAL A 101 -2.00 -8.64 11.98
C VAL A 101 -2.55 -7.55 12.91
N THR A 102 -1.86 -7.30 14.02
CA THR A 102 -2.24 -6.27 15.01
C THR A 102 -1.93 -4.87 14.50
N LEU A 103 -0.71 -4.61 14.00
CA LEU A 103 -0.31 -3.30 13.47
C LEU A 103 -1.12 -2.87 12.25
N THR A 104 -1.56 -3.83 11.43
CA THR A 104 -2.42 -3.55 10.27
C THR A 104 -3.90 -3.47 10.62
N THR A 105 -4.26 -3.60 11.90
CA THR A 105 -5.64 -3.54 12.41
C THR A 105 -6.57 -4.64 11.87
N VAL A 106 -6.02 -5.74 11.34
CA VAL A 106 -6.81 -6.89 10.85
C VAL A 106 -7.43 -7.66 12.01
N GLY A 107 -6.63 -8.04 13.03
CA GLY A 107 -7.09 -8.63 14.29
C GLY A 107 -7.85 -9.94 14.13
N TYR A 108 -7.28 -10.98 13.49
CA TYR A 108 -7.94 -12.28 13.35
C TYR A 108 -8.32 -12.93 14.68
N GLY A 109 -7.60 -12.63 15.77
CA GLY A 109 -7.88 -13.21 17.10
C GLY A 109 -7.49 -14.67 17.26
N ASP A 110 -6.78 -15.24 16.30
CA ASP A 110 -6.29 -16.63 16.31
C ASP A 110 -5.12 -16.82 17.29
N ILE A 111 -4.39 -15.74 17.59
CA ILE A 111 -3.34 -15.64 18.60
C ILE A 111 -3.55 -14.33 19.34
N ALA A 112 -3.58 -14.38 20.66
CA ALA A 112 -3.71 -13.19 21.50
C ALA A 112 -2.91 -13.36 22.81
N PRO A 113 -2.33 -12.27 23.37
CA PRO A 113 -1.62 -12.34 24.63
C PRO A 113 -2.57 -12.65 25.78
N ALA A 114 -2.19 -13.59 26.62
CA ALA A 114 -2.93 -14.01 27.80
C ALA A 114 -2.38 -13.41 29.10
N THR A 115 -1.07 -13.08 29.12
CA THR A 115 -0.43 -12.53 30.32
C THR A 115 -0.68 -11.02 30.45
N PRO A 116 -0.76 -10.46 31.67
CA PRO A 116 -0.93 -9.01 31.86
C PRO A 116 0.20 -8.18 31.20
N VAL A 117 1.44 -8.68 31.21
CA VAL A 117 2.58 -8.01 30.60
C VAL A 117 2.46 -8.01 29.08
N GLY A 118 2.07 -9.15 28.49
CA GLY A 118 1.85 -9.24 27.05
C GLY A 118 0.67 -8.38 26.61
N GLN A 119 -0.41 -8.30 27.37
CA GLN A 119 -1.56 -7.43 27.09
C GLN A 119 -1.19 -5.94 27.16
N MET A 120 -0.33 -5.54 28.09
CA MET A 120 0.18 -4.17 28.18
C MET A 120 1.05 -3.84 26.94
N LEU A 121 1.96 -4.74 26.56
CA LEU A 121 2.76 -4.59 25.35
C LEU A 121 1.86 -4.54 24.10
N ALA A 122 0.87 -5.41 23.99
CA ALA A 122 -0.09 -5.42 22.91
C ALA A 122 -0.84 -4.08 22.76
N SER A 123 -1.26 -3.50 23.90
CA SER A 123 -1.93 -2.20 23.89
C SER A 123 -1.05 -1.09 23.33
N MET A 124 0.24 -1.06 23.68
CA MET A 124 1.21 -0.12 23.10
C MET A 124 1.38 -0.34 21.60
N VAL A 125 1.48 -1.60 21.17
CA VAL A 125 1.60 -1.96 19.74
C VAL A 125 0.36 -1.54 18.94
N MET A 126 -0.84 -1.69 19.50
CA MET A 126 -2.09 -1.25 18.88
C MET A 126 -2.11 0.27 18.67
N VAL A 127 -1.69 1.05 19.64
CA VAL A 127 -1.58 2.52 19.52
C VAL A 127 -0.54 2.90 18.45
N LEU A 128 0.62 2.23 18.43
CA LEU A 128 1.63 2.43 17.39
C LEU A 128 1.11 2.09 15.99
N GLY A 129 0.22 1.12 15.86
CA GLY A 129 -0.41 0.74 14.59
C GLY A 129 -1.09 1.91 13.89
N TYR A 130 -1.77 2.78 14.61
CA TYR A 130 -2.39 3.99 14.03
C TYR A 130 -1.34 4.94 13.44
N ALA A 131 -0.23 5.17 14.14
CA ALA A 131 0.85 6.01 13.64
C ALA A 131 1.51 5.41 12.39
N ILE A 132 1.68 4.08 12.37
CA ILE A 132 2.26 3.34 11.24
C ILE A 132 1.39 3.46 9.98
N ILE A 133 0.07 3.48 10.09
CA ILE A 133 -0.83 3.66 8.94
C ILE A 133 -0.82 5.12 8.46
N ALA A 134 -0.73 6.08 9.37
CA ALA A 134 -0.79 7.50 9.06
C ALA A 134 0.43 8.01 8.25
N VAL A 135 1.64 7.48 8.52
CA VAL A 135 2.88 7.98 7.92
C VAL A 135 2.92 7.79 6.39
N PRO A 136 2.71 6.58 5.81
CA PRO A 136 2.71 6.42 4.35
C PRO A 136 1.62 7.25 3.67
N THR A 137 0.44 7.34 4.28
CA THR A 137 -0.66 8.16 3.78
C THR A 137 -0.26 9.62 3.71
N GLY A 138 0.37 10.15 4.76
CA GLY A 138 0.88 11.52 4.80
C GLY A 138 1.95 11.79 3.74
N ILE A 139 2.92 10.88 3.57
CA ILE A 139 3.99 11.00 2.57
C ILE A 139 3.40 11.07 1.16
N VAL A 140 2.49 10.14 0.81
CA VAL A 140 1.89 10.09 -0.53
C VAL A 140 0.99 11.31 -0.76
N THR A 141 0.21 11.73 0.23
CA THR A 141 -0.65 12.92 0.12
C THR A 141 0.17 14.19 -0.11
N ALA A 142 1.27 14.36 0.61
CA ALA A 142 2.16 15.51 0.43
C ALA A 142 2.74 15.56 -1.00
N GLU A 143 3.19 14.44 -1.55
CA GLU A 143 3.72 14.39 -2.93
C GLU A 143 2.63 14.64 -3.99
N ILE A 144 1.41 14.12 -3.79
CA ILE A 144 0.28 14.41 -4.69
C ILE A 144 -0.07 15.89 -4.66
N THR A 145 -0.05 16.51 -3.49
CA THR A 145 -0.31 17.95 -3.34
C THR A 145 0.78 18.78 -3.99
N ALA A 146 2.04 18.42 -3.76
CA ALA A 146 3.19 19.09 -4.40
C ALA A 146 3.13 18.98 -5.93
N ALA A 147 2.75 17.80 -6.46
CA ALA A 147 2.61 17.59 -7.91
C ALA A 147 1.45 18.39 -8.55
N ARG A 148 0.49 18.83 -7.75
CA ARG A 148 -0.67 19.64 -8.22
C ARG A 148 -0.47 21.14 -8.09
N LEU A 149 0.47 21.57 -7.25
CA LEU A 149 0.83 22.98 -7.17
C LEU A 149 1.65 23.30 -8.41
N PRO A 150 1.16 24.13 -9.35
CA PRO A 150 2.00 24.60 -10.44
C PRO A 150 3.18 25.34 -9.81
N GLU A 151 4.34 25.30 -10.47
CA GLU A 151 5.55 26.10 -10.13
C GLU A 151 5.22 27.61 -10.15
N ARG A 152 4.38 28.05 -9.23
CA ARG A 152 3.86 29.41 -9.17
C ARG A 152 4.82 30.40 -8.52
N THR A 153 5.98 29.94 -8.08
CA THR A 153 6.88 30.78 -7.27
C THR A 153 8.25 31.06 -7.89
N GLU A 154 8.64 30.39 -8.97
CA GLU A 154 9.99 30.62 -9.51
C GLU A 154 10.05 31.70 -10.59
N ASN A 155 8.92 32.09 -11.19
CA ASN A 155 8.86 33.11 -12.24
C ASN A 155 8.03 34.37 -11.90
N ALA A 156 7.54 34.51 -10.67
CA ALA A 156 6.93 35.77 -10.25
C ALA A 156 8.04 36.81 -9.97
N ARG A 157 8.64 37.39 -11.02
CA ARG A 157 9.45 38.60 -10.90
C ARG A 157 8.52 39.75 -10.52
N LEU A 158 8.34 39.93 -9.21
CA LEU A 158 7.70 41.12 -8.68
C LEU A 158 8.54 42.35 -9.04
N CYS A 159 7.97 43.21 -9.84
CA CYS A 159 8.57 44.53 -10.04
C CYS A 159 8.53 45.29 -8.70
N LEU A 160 9.68 45.46 -8.08
CA LEU A 160 9.82 46.17 -6.76
C LEU A 160 9.34 47.62 -6.81
N SER A 161 9.15 48.18 -8.03
CA SER A 161 8.71 49.57 -8.20
C SER A 161 7.20 49.75 -8.34
N CYS A 162 6.48 48.75 -8.91
CA CYS A 162 5.05 48.89 -9.19
C CYS A 162 4.19 47.72 -8.65
N GLY A 163 4.80 46.67 -8.07
CA GLY A 163 4.09 45.50 -7.55
C GLY A 163 3.42 44.60 -8.60
N PHE A 164 3.67 44.86 -9.90
CA PHE A 164 3.08 44.11 -10.99
C PHE A 164 3.76 42.73 -11.17
N SER A 165 3.01 41.67 -11.29
CA SER A 165 3.52 40.32 -11.53
C SER A 165 3.30 39.97 -13.00
N GLU A 166 4.30 39.34 -13.62
CA GLU A 166 4.27 38.94 -15.05
C GLU A 166 3.14 37.91 -15.36
N SER A 167 2.53 37.33 -14.32
CA SER A 167 1.35 36.45 -14.45
C SER A 167 0.09 37.20 -14.88
N ASP A 168 0.03 38.52 -14.66
CA ASP A 168 -1.14 39.35 -15.00
C ASP A 168 -1.10 39.78 -16.48
N ALA A 169 0.06 39.73 -17.11
CA ALA A 169 0.23 40.11 -18.52
C ALA A 169 -0.33 39.07 -19.54
N SER A 170 -0.53 37.82 -19.12
CA SER A 170 -1.10 36.76 -19.98
C SER A 170 -2.64 36.69 -19.93
N ALA A 171 -3.29 37.53 -19.10
CA ALA A 171 -4.74 37.55 -18.92
C ALA A 171 -5.44 38.73 -19.65
N MET A 172 -4.67 39.57 -20.38
CA MET A 172 -5.19 40.59 -21.32
C MET A 172 -4.99 40.17 -22.76
#